data_094a73689ed4eaee801af945e39362cd
#
_entry.id   094a73689ed4eaee801af945e39362cd
#
_cell.length_a   1.000
_cell.length_b   1.000
_cell.length_c   1.000
_cell.angle_alpha   90.00
_cell.angle_beta   90.00
_cell.angle_gamma   90.00
#
_symmetry.space_group_name_H-M   'P 1'
#
loop_
_entity.id
_entity.type
_entity.pdbx_description
1 polymer ?
#
loop_
_entity_poly.entity_id
_entity_poly.type
_entity_poly.pdbx_seq_one_letter_code
_entity_poly.pdbx_strand_id
1 'polypeptide(L)'
;MVRALLSPFFLVVALSACQATPAASVRTLPVAPVENPAPQGVQTAVFAGGCFWGIEGVFERLKGVSSAVSGYSGGHTQNPTYEEVSSGSTGHAESVEVTYDPKVVSYGTLLRVFLSVACDPTQLDYQGPDHGTQYRSALFVKTPGQKAVAEAYLASLSAAKVFSAQIVTEVTPFTAFWPAEDYHQHFLVNNPTYPYIVAWDLPKIRALEAAFPSLVVPASRALTWHGLTVHPVDESLVFPVVLSDSAWKDRLHGFAYDVLRHQATEAPGTGVLLNEHRQGTFYSAATGQPLFRSEDKFESGTGWPSFTRPIDPRAVVLRIDSSLGMDRVEVEDSSSGSHLGHVFDDGPAPTGLRYCMNSASLLFVADGAEAPPLVKNYRP
;
A
#
# COMPACT_ATOMS: atom_id res chain seq x y z
N MET A 1 -59.72 2.50 49.10
CA MET A 1 -58.27 2.88 49.14
C MET A 1 -57.51 1.75 48.52
N VAL A 2 -57.17 1.89 47.24
CA VAL A 2 -56.35 0.91 46.51
C VAL A 2 -54.97 1.57 46.22
N ARG A 3 -53.91 1.05 46.81
CA ARG A 3 -52.54 1.50 46.57
C ARG A 3 -52.01 0.80 45.31
N ALA A 4 -51.72 1.57 44.28
CA ALA A 4 -50.98 1.11 43.09
C ALA A 4 -49.48 1.02 43.42
N LEU A 5 -48.89 -0.18 43.23
CA LEU A 5 -47.47 -0.43 43.30
C LEU A 5 -46.86 -0.15 41.91
N LEU A 6 -46.04 0.88 41.81
CA LEU A 6 -45.22 1.17 40.64
C LEU A 6 -43.93 0.35 40.75
N SER A 7 -43.72 -0.57 39.77
CA SER A 7 -42.51 -1.33 39.60
C SER A 7 -41.55 -0.58 38.69
N PRO A 8 -40.28 -0.40 39.02
CA PRO A 8 -39.31 0.25 38.13
C PRO A 8 -38.84 -0.75 37.08
N PHE A 9 -39.04 -0.42 35.80
CA PHE A 9 -38.45 -1.10 34.66
C PHE A 9 -36.95 -0.71 34.59
N PHE A 10 -36.06 -1.64 34.88
CA PHE A 10 -34.64 -1.52 34.57
C PHE A 10 -34.39 -1.80 33.09
N LEU A 11 -34.06 -0.77 32.33
CA LEU A 11 -33.62 -0.86 30.96
C LEU A 11 -32.15 -1.33 30.96
N VAL A 12 -31.94 -2.62 30.71
CA VAL A 12 -30.59 -3.16 30.48
C VAL A 12 -30.14 -2.77 29.07
N VAL A 13 -29.31 -1.74 28.96
CA VAL A 13 -28.60 -1.41 27.72
C VAL A 13 -27.51 -2.45 27.55
N ALA A 14 -27.72 -3.41 26.66
CA ALA A 14 -26.65 -4.32 26.23
C ALA A 14 -25.64 -3.53 25.39
N LEU A 15 -24.47 -3.21 25.96
CA LEU A 15 -23.32 -2.79 25.20
C LEU A 15 -22.86 -3.99 24.35
N SER A 16 -23.19 -3.97 23.06
CA SER A 16 -22.52 -4.83 22.08
C SER A 16 -21.06 -4.39 21.98
N ALA A 17 -20.20 -5.13 22.67
CA ALA A 17 -18.76 -5.03 22.43
C ALA A 17 -18.51 -5.43 20.97
N CYS A 18 -18.09 -4.48 20.16
CA CYS A 18 -17.53 -4.75 18.84
C CYS A 18 -16.30 -5.64 19.06
N GLN A 19 -16.47 -6.95 18.89
CA GLN A 19 -15.34 -7.88 18.91
C GLN A 19 -14.54 -7.61 17.66
N ALA A 20 -13.35 -7.03 17.84
CA ALA A 20 -12.34 -6.96 16.79
C ALA A 20 -12.14 -8.39 16.25
N THR A 21 -12.39 -8.57 14.97
CA THR A 21 -12.10 -9.84 14.28
C THR A 21 -10.62 -10.13 14.52
N PRO A 22 -10.25 -11.32 15.06
CA PRO A 22 -8.86 -11.64 15.26
C PRO A 22 -8.16 -11.55 13.89
N ALA A 23 -7.03 -10.84 13.84
CA ALA A 23 -6.18 -10.81 12.66
C ALA A 23 -5.96 -12.25 12.19
N ALA A 24 -6.32 -12.54 10.95
CA ALA A 24 -6.14 -13.87 10.38
C ALA A 24 -4.67 -14.29 10.62
N SER A 25 -4.45 -15.41 11.29
CA SER A 25 -3.11 -15.90 11.56
C SER A 25 -2.40 -16.08 10.23
N VAL A 26 -1.29 -15.36 10.04
CA VAL A 26 -0.48 -15.44 8.82
C VAL A 26 -0.05 -16.91 8.65
N ARG A 27 -0.53 -17.55 7.58
CA ARG A 27 -0.20 -18.94 7.28
C ARG A 27 1.06 -19.00 6.44
N THR A 28 2.13 -19.54 6.97
CA THR A 28 3.33 -19.86 6.19
C THR A 28 3.27 -21.34 5.78
N LEU A 29 3.11 -21.62 4.50
CA LEU A 29 3.07 -22.97 3.96
C LEU A 29 4.45 -23.66 4.03
N PRO A 30 4.53 -25.01 4.06
CA PRO A 30 5.78 -25.75 3.99
C PRO A 30 6.51 -25.49 2.68
N VAL A 31 7.81 -25.78 2.65
CA VAL A 31 8.64 -25.67 1.43
C VAL A 31 8.16 -26.70 0.40
N ALA A 32 8.27 -26.38 -0.88
CA ALA A 32 7.95 -27.30 -1.96
C ALA A 32 8.83 -28.57 -1.85
N PRO A 33 8.23 -29.77 -1.96
CA PRO A 33 8.98 -31.03 -1.77
C PRO A 33 9.91 -31.35 -2.93
N VAL A 34 9.70 -30.73 -4.07
CA VAL A 34 10.48 -30.86 -5.31
C VAL A 34 10.80 -29.48 -5.81
N GLU A 35 12.05 -29.25 -6.19
CA GLU A 35 12.48 -28.06 -6.90
C GLU A 35 12.99 -28.47 -8.29
N ASN A 36 12.71 -27.65 -9.27
CA ASN A 36 13.33 -27.81 -10.59
C ASN A 36 14.81 -27.44 -10.46
N PRO A 37 15.74 -28.22 -11.00
CA PRO A 37 17.13 -27.79 -11.11
C PRO A 37 17.15 -26.40 -11.72
N ALA A 38 17.84 -25.45 -11.08
CA ALA A 38 17.78 -24.04 -11.47
C ALA A 38 18.11 -23.91 -12.97
N PRO A 39 17.14 -23.54 -13.81
CA PRO A 39 17.37 -23.36 -15.23
C PRO A 39 18.37 -22.22 -15.43
N GLN A 40 19.10 -22.24 -16.53
CA GLN A 40 20.03 -21.14 -16.82
C GLN A 40 19.25 -19.89 -17.23
N GLY A 41 19.66 -18.75 -16.71
CA GLY A 41 19.10 -17.44 -17.05
C GLY A 41 17.77 -17.14 -16.35
N VAL A 42 17.28 -15.97 -16.62
CA VAL A 42 15.98 -15.46 -16.11
C VAL A 42 14.83 -16.30 -16.64
N GLN A 43 13.85 -16.56 -15.80
CA GLN A 43 12.67 -17.38 -16.10
C GLN A 43 11.40 -16.56 -15.95
N THR A 44 10.30 -17.06 -16.54
CA THR A 44 8.96 -16.51 -16.34
C THR A 44 8.00 -17.55 -15.81
N ALA A 45 7.04 -17.12 -14.99
CA ALA A 45 5.94 -17.94 -14.49
C ALA A 45 4.63 -17.12 -14.51
N VAL A 46 3.48 -17.77 -14.66
CA VAL A 46 2.17 -17.09 -14.71
C VAL A 46 1.25 -17.66 -13.66
N PHE A 47 0.69 -16.77 -12.83
CA PHE A 47 -0.17 -17.08 -11.68
C PHE A 47 -1.51 -16.37 -11.82
N ALA A 48 -2.61 -17.06 -11.54
CA ALA A 48 -3.95 -16.51 -11.45
C ALA A 48 -4.58 -16.90 -10.11
N GLY A 49 -5.23 -15.96 -9.41
CA GLY A 49 -5.80 -16.24 -8.09
C GLY A 49 -6.51 -15.02 -7.49
N GLY A 50 -7.49 -14.49 -8.20
CA GLY A 50 -8.25 -13.30 -7.85
C GLY A 50 -7.75 -12.04 -8.55
N CYS A 51 -8.12 -10.88 -8.01
CA CYS A 51 -7.66 -9.60 -8.55
C CYS A 51 -6.13 -9.54 -8.65
N PHE A 52 -5.65 -9.24 -9.85
CA PHE A 52 -4.21 -9.24 -10.17
C PHE A 52 -3.43 -8.14 -9.47
N TRP A 53 -4.06 -7.01 -9.03
CA TRP A 53 -3.37 -5.91 -8.36
C TRP A 53 -2.61 -6.35 -7.11
N GLY A 54 -3.26 -7.15 -6.26
CA GLY A 54 -2.63 -7.66 -5.05
C GLY A 54 -1.59 -8.74 -5.31
N ILE A 55 -1.78 -9.57 -6.35
CA ILE A 55 -0.80 -10.60 -6.75
C ILE A 55 0.45 -9.93 -7.31
N GLU A 56 0.29 -8.95 -8.21
CA GLU A 56 1.40 -8.14 -8.75
C GLU A 56 2.19 -7.51 -7.62
N GLY A 57 1.50 -6.79 -6.70
CA GLY A 57 2.14 -6.14 -5.56
C GLY A 57 2.88 -7.08 -4.63
N VAL A 58 2.43 -8.34 -4.46
CA VAL A 58 3.14 -9.37 -3.70
C VAL A 58 4.44 -9.77 -4.41
N PHE A 59 4.38 -10.06 -5.71
CA PHE A 59 5.55 -10.52 -6.45
C PHE A 59 6.59 -9.44 -6.68
N GLU A 60 6.20 -8.20 -6.92
CA GLU A 60 7.12 -7.06 -7.05
C GLU A 60 8.04 -6.86 -5.84
N ARG A 61 7.57 -7.29 -4.66
CA ARG A 61 8.34 -7.17 -3.41
C ARG A 61 9.30 -8.32 -3.14
N LEU A 62 9.40 -9.31 -4.02
CA LEU A 62 10.25 -10.46 -3.79
C LEU A 62 11.68 -10.25 -4.33
N LYS A 63 12.66 -10.61 -3.53
CA LYS A 63 14.07 -10.71 -3.99
C LYS A 63 14.15 -11.72 -5.13
N GLY A 64 14.84 -11.32 -6.20
CA GLY A 64 15.01 -12.16 -7.38
C GLY A 64 13.90 -12.03 -8.41
N VAL A 65 12.81 -11.32 -8.12
CA VAL A 65 11.82 -10.91 -9.12
C VAL A 65 12.27 -9.59 -9.74
N SER A 66 12.36 -9.56 -11.07
CA SER A 66 12.72 -8.37 -11.84
C SER A 66 11.51 -7.65 -12.46
N SER A 67 10.40 -8.36 -12.64
CA SER A 67 9.16 -7.81 -13.17
C SER A 67 7.98 -8.67 -12.76
N ALA A 68 6.84 -8.03 -12.45
CA ALA A 68 5.53 -8.64 -12.36
C ALA A 68 4.59 -7.78 -13.21
N VAL A 69 3.83 -8.39 -14.08
CA VAL A 69 2.95 -7.71 -15.05
C VAL A 69 1.55 -8.28 -14.91
N SER A 70 0.57 -7.42 -14.62
CA SER A 70 -0.85 -7.78 -14.62
C SER A 70 -1.35 -8.02 -16.03
N GLY A 71 -2.20 -9.05 -16.23
CA GLY A 71 -2.71 -9.41 -17.55
C GLY A 71 -3.72 -10.55 -17.49
N TYR A 72 -3.88 -11.21 -18.63
CA TYR A 72 -4.91 -12.22 -18.84
C TYR A 72 -4.32 -13.48 -19.45
N SER A 73 -4.73 -14.67 -18.96
CA SER A 73 -4.26 -15.95 -19.49
C SER A 73 -5.33 -17.04 -19.39
N GLY A 74 -5.19 -18.11 -20.20
CA GLY A 74 -6.02 -19.31 -20.12
C GLY A 74 -7.36 -19.25 -20.84
N GLY A 75 -7.69 -18.14 -21.50
CA GLY A 75 -8.90 -17.97 -22.29
C GLY A 75 -8.71 -18.29 -23.76
N HIS A 76 -9.72 -17.99 -24.55
CA HIS A 76 -9.79 -18.31 -26.00
C HIS A 76 -9.81 -17.06 -26.89
N THR A 77 -9.96 -15.84 -26.34
CA THR A 77 -9.91 -14.59 -27.09
C THR A 77 -8.48 -14.09 -27.21
N GLN A 78 -8.16 -13.39 -28.31
CA GLN A 78 -6.87 -12.74 -28.54
C GLN A 78 -7.00 -11.25 -28.19
N ASN A 79 -5.99 -10.67 -27.58
CA ASN A 79 -5.97 -9.27 -27.12
C ASN A 79 -7.26 -8.85 -26.40
N PRO A 80 -7.68 -9.59 -25.35
CA PRO A 80 -8.90 -9.25 -24.63
C PRO A 80 -8.74 -7.93 -23.90
N THR A 81 -9.83 -7.16 -23.81
CA THR A 81 -9.91 -5.98 -22.94
C THR A 81 -10.36 -6.37 -21.53
N TYR A 82 -10.14 -5.46 -20.58
CA TYR A 82 -10.61 -5.65 -19.21
C TYR A 82 -12.12 -5.89 -19.12
N GLU A 83 -12.91 -5.12 -19.88
CA GLU A 83 -14.38 -5.26 -19.91
C GLU A 83 -14.80 -6.63 -20.42
N GLU A 84 -14.12 -7.15 -21.46
CA GLU A 84 -14.41 -8.47 -21.99
C GLU A 84 -14.09 -9.58 -20.98
N VAL A 85 -12.92 -9.51 -20.31
CA VAL A 85 -12.53 -10.48 -19.28
C VAL A 85 -13.46 -10.41 -18.08
N SER A 86 -13.78 -9.20 -17.61
CA SER A 86 -14.67 -8.97 -16.47
C SER A 86 -16.08 -9.49 -16.70
N SER A 87 -16.52 -9.58 -17.98
CA SER A 87 -17.81 -10.21 -18.34
C SER A 87 -17.83 -11.72 -18.09
N GLY A 88 -16.67 -12.37 -17.92
CA GLY A 88 -16.51 -13.82 -17.76
C GLY A 88 -16.65 -14.61 -19.07
N SER A 89 -16.87 -13.95 -20.23
CA SER A 89 -17.17 -14.63 -21.50
C SER A 89 -15.92 -15.08 -22.27
N THR A 90 -14.74 -14.55 -21.94
CA THR A 90 -13.48 -14.82 -22.68
C THR A 90 -12.78 -16.12 -22.26
N GLY A 91 -13.14 -16.65 -21.08
CA GLY A 91 -12.44 -17.77 -20.45
C GLY A 91 -11.07 -17.42 -19.88
N HIS A 92 -10.61 -16.18 -20.03
CA HIS A 92 -9.37 -15.73 -19.38
C HIS A 92 -9.54 -15.60 -17.86
N ALA A 93 -8.43 -15.82 -17.13
CA ALA A 93 -8.29 -15.42 -15.75
C ALA A 93 -7.41 -14.18 -15.65
N GLU A 94 -7.74 -13.27 -14.70
CA GLU A 94 -6.80 -12.26 -14.24
C GLU A 94 -5.54 -12.96 -13.74
N SER A 95 -4.41 -12.56 -14.29
CA SER A 95 -3.14 -13.28 -14.12
C SER A 95 -1.99 -12.30 -13.96
N VAL A 96 -0.91 -12.77 -13.34
CA VAL A 96 0.35 -12.02 -13.26
C VAL A 96 1.47 -12.86 -13.87
N GLU A 97 2.16 -12.29 -14.87
CA GLU A 97 3.41 -12.86 -15.39
C GLU A 97 4.58 -12.33 -14.57
N VAL A 98 5.31 -13.25 -13.94
CA VAL A 98 6.45 -12.96 -13.06
C VAL A 98 7.74 -13.34 -13.75
N THR A 99 8.66 -12.39 -13.92
CA THR A 99 10.02 -12.59 -14.41
C THR A 99 10.98 -12.65 -13.22
N TYR A 100 11.75 -13.73 -13.09
CA TYR A 100 12.57 -13.98 -11.91
C TYR A 100 13.91 -14.65 -12.21
N ASP A 101 14.90 -14.45 -11.34
CA ASP A 101 16.19 -15.17 -11.34
C ASP A 101 16.07 -16.44 -10.47
N PRO A 102 16.08 -17.65 -11.06
CA PRO A 102 15.95 -18.91 -10.31
C PRO A 102 17.13 -19.21 -9.38
N LYS A 103 18.24 -18.46 -9.48
CA LYS A 103 19.37 -18.55 -8.54
C LYS A 103 19.10 -17.80 -7.24
N VAL A 104 18.18 -16.85 -7.26
CA VAL A 104 17.81 -16.01 -6.09
C VAL A 104 16.49 -16.49 -5.47
N VAL A 105 15.48 -16.78 -6.30
CA VAL A 105 14.18 -17.29 -5.87
C VAL A 105 13.72 -18.41 -6.78
N SER A 106 13.42 -19.59 -6.23
CA SER A 106 12.98 -20.74 -7.01
C SER A 106 11.48 -20.65 -7.37
N TYR A 107 11.06 -21.39 -8.39
CA TYR A 107 9.63 -21.52 -8.74
C TYR A 107 8.80 -22.08 -7.58
N GLY A 108 9.31 -23.08 -6.85
CA GLY A 108 8.65 -23.61 -5.67
C GLY A 108 8.51 -22.59 -4.55
N THR A 109 9.48 -21.67 -4.40
CA THR A 109 9.38 -20.55 -3.47
C THR A 109 8.31 -19.54 -3.91
N LEU A 110 8.21 -19.21 -5.22
CA LEU A 110 7.14 -18.36 -5.75
C LEU A 110 5.75 -18.98 -5.50
N LEU A 111 5.58 -20.29 -5.75
CA LEU A 111 4.35 -21.03 -5.44
C LEU A 111 4.01 -20.96 -3.96
N ARG A 112 5.01 -21.15 -3.10
CA ARG A 112 4.84 -21.09 -1.63
C ARG A 112 4.34 -19.72 -1.20
N VAL A 113 4.93 -18.64 -1.68
CA VAL A 113 4.49 -17.27 -1.39
C VAL A 113 3.07 -17.06 -1.91
N PHE A 114 2.81 -17.39 -3.17
CA PHE A 114 1.51 -17.22 -3.81
C PHE A 114 0.38 -17.86 -3.01
N LEU A 115 0.51 -19.15 -2.68
CA LEU A 115 -0.51 -19.92 -1.94
C LEU A 115 -0.54 -19.61 -0.43
N SER A 116 0.48 -18.94 0.11
CA SER A 116 0.48 -18.54 1.53
C SER A 116 -0.24 -17.22 1.75
N VAL A 117 -0.07 -16.24 0.85
CA VAL A 117 -0.47 -14.84 1.12
C VAL A 117 -1.28 -14.19 0.00
N ALA A 118 -1.14 -14.61 -1.25
CA ALA A 118 -1.77 -13.94 -2.38
C ALA A 118 -3.10 -14.58 -2.80
N CYS A 119 -3.23 -15.91 -2.67
CA CYS A 119 -4.37 -16.68 -3.15
C CYS A 119 -4.79 -17.74 -2.13
N ASP A 120 -6.10 -17.90 -1.92
CA ASP A 120 -6.67 -19.06 -1.22
C ASP A 120 -6.96 -20.17 -2.25
N PRO A 121 -6.18 -21.27 -2.25
CA PRO A 121 -6.32 -22.33 -3.24
C PRO A 121 -7.60 -23.15 -3.10
N THR A 122 -8.45 -22.87 -2.13
CA THR A 122 -9.70 -23.60 -1.87
C THR A 122 -10.95 -22.90 -2.40
N GLN A 123 -10.79 -21.67 -2.95
CA GLN A 123 -11.89 -20.87 -3.46
C GLN A 123 -12.08 -21.13 -4.96
N LEU A 124 -13.19 -21.79 -5.32
CA LEU A 124 -13.52 -22.15 -6.70
C LEU A 124 -14.22 -20.97 -7.38
N ASP A 125 -13.64 -20.47 -8.46
CA ASP A 125 -14.19 -19.37 -9.27
C ASP A 125 -14.49 -18.08 -8.48
N TYR A 126 -13.75 -17.83 -7.40
CA TYR A 126 -13.78 -16.57 -6.66
C TYR A 126 -12.53 -16.41 -5.81
N GLN A 127 -12.24 -15.16 -5.40
CA GLN A 127 -11.22 -14.86 -4.37
C GLN A 127 -11.69 -13.66 -3.54
N GLY A 128 -11.92 -13.90 -2.24
CA GLY A 128 -12.44 -12.87 -1.36
C GLY A 128 -13.74 -12.27 -1.88
N PRO A 129 -13.78 -10.96 -2.23
CA PRO A 129 -15.01 -10.31 -2.72
C PRO A 129 -15.28 -10.57 -4.20
N ASP A 130 -14.30 -11.05 -4.97
CA ASP A 130 -14.36 -11.13 -6.42
C ASP A 130 -14.89 -12.49 -6.86
N HIS A 131 -15.98 -12.51 -7.61
CA HIS A 131 -16.66 -13.70 -8.07
C HIS A 131 -16.66 -13.81 -9.59
N GLY A 132 -16.47 -15.03 -10.09
CA GLY A 132 -16.46 -15.39 -11.49
C GLY A 132 -15.21 -16.17 -11.88
N THR A 133 -15.28 -16.90 -13.02
CA THR A 133 -14.19 -17.74 -13.53
C THR A 133 -12.92 -16.96 -13.83
N GLN A 134 -13.03 -15.64 -14.07
CA GLN A 134 -11.89 -14.74 -14.26
C GLN A 134 -11.05 -14.55 -12.98
N TYR A 135 -11.59 -14.91 -11.82
CA TYR A 135 -10.88 -14.85 -10.51
C TYR A 135 -10.50 -16.24 -9.98
N ARG A 136 -10.57 -17.29 -10.83
CA ARG A 136 -10.18 -18.64 -10.45
C ARG A 136 -8.70 -18.74 -10.09
N SER A 137 -8.38 -19.72 -9.24
CA SER A 137 -6.99 -20.07 -8.92
C SER A 137 -6.41 -20.99 -9.99
N ALA A 138 -5.35 -20.54 -10.68
CA ALA A 138 -4.68 -21.33 -11.72
C ALA A 138 -3.17 -21.03 -11.80
N LEU A 139 -2.40 -22.04 -12.17
CA LEU A 139 -0.98 -21.99 -12.46
C LEU A 139 -0.78 -22.33 -13.95
N PHE A 140 -0.42 -21.35 -14.77
CA PHE A 140 -0.15 -21.55 -16.18
C PHE A 140 1.30 -21.93 -16.39
N VAL A 141 1.56 -23.24 -16.53
CA VAL A 141 2.91 -23.79 -16.55
C VAL A 141 3.53 -23.75 -17.95
N LYS A 142 4.71 -23.13 -18.06
CA LYS A 142 5.45 -22.93 -19.32
C LYS A 142 6.38 -24.08 -19.65
N THR A 143 6.76 -24.89 -18.68
CA THR A 143 7.73 -25.99 -18.85
C THR A 143 7.28 -27.25 -18.11
N PRO A 144 7.74 -28.44 -18.54
CA PRO A 144 7.52 -29.67 -17.81
C PRO A 144 8.04 -29.61 -16.35
N GLY A 145 9.12 -28.87 -16.12
CA GLY A 145 9.68 -28.70 -14.78
C GLY A 145 8.74 -27.88 -13.86
N GLN A 146 8.20 -26.76 -14.35
CA GLN A 146 7.18 -26.01 -13.60
C GLN A 146 5.96 -26.88 -13.30
N LYS A 147 5.49 -27.66 -14.28
CA LYS A 147 4.37 -28.58 -14.08
C LYS A 147 4.64 -29.57 -12.95
N ALA A 148 5.79 -30.24 -13.00
CA ALA A 148 6.15 -31.24 -11.99
C ALA A 148 6.22 -30.64 -10.58
N VAL A 149 6.83 -29.45 -10.43
CA VAL A 149 6.92 -28.73 -9.14
C VAL A 149 5.53 -28.33 -8.65
N ALA A 150 4.68 -27.75 -9.50
CA ALA A 150 3.33 -27.32 -9.13
C ALA A 150 2.46 -28.49 -8.69
N GLU A 151 2.39 -29.56 -9.48
CA GLU A 151 1.61 -30.77 -9.15
C GLU A 151 2.09 -31.43 -7.86
N ALA A 152 3.40 -31.60 -7.70
CA ALA A 152 3.98 -32.17 -6.48
C ALA A 152 3.69 -31.32 -5.25
N TYR A 153 3.74 -29.99 -5.39
CA TYR A 153 3.48 -29.10 -4.28
C TYR A 153 2.01 -29.14 -3.85
N LEU A 154 1.06 -28.99 -4.78
CA LEU A 154 -0.37 -29.07 -4.49
C LEU A 154 -0.76 -30.44 -3.90
N ALA A 155 -0.18 -31.53 -4.42
CA ALA A 155 -0.39 -32.88 -3.87
C ALA A 155 0.14 -32.99 -2.42
N SER A 156 1.31 -32.42 -2.13
CA SER A 156 1.88 -32.44 -0.78
C SER A 156 1.04 -31.65 0.23
N LEU A 157 0.52 -30.48 -0.17
CA LEU A 157 -0.38 -29.67 0.68
C LEU A 157 -1.71 -30.37 0.93
N SER A 158 -2.26 -31.05 -0.08
CA SER A 158 -3.49 -31.86 0.05
C SER A 158 -3.29 -33.06 0.97
N ALA A 159 -2.19 -33.81 0.79
CA ALA A 159 -1.85 -34.98 1.63
C ALA A 159 -1.64 -34.57 3.09
N ALA A 160 -0.99 -33.43 3.33
CA ALA A 160 -0.76 -32.88 4.66
C ALA A 160 -2.02 -32.22 5.28
N LYS A 161 -3.13 -32.14 4.53
CA LYS A 161 -4.39 -31.48 4.95
C LYS A 161 -4.15 -30.08 5.50
N VAL A 162 -3.30 -29.31 4.83
CA VAL A 162 -2.93 -27.95 5.27
C VAL A 162 -4.13 -27.00 5.22
N PHE A 163 -5.04 -27.23 4.27
CA PHE A 163 -6.30 -26.50 4.14
C PHE A 163 -7.48 -27.34 4.63
N SER A 164 -8.50 -26.69 5.16
CA SER A 164 -9.73 -27.36 5.65
C SER A 164 -10.65 -27.80 4.51
N ALA A 165 -10.52 -27.19 3.33
CA ALA A 165 -11.27 -27.54 2.13
C ALA A 165 -10.34 -28.09 1.04
N GLN A 166 -10.94 -28.65 0.00
CA GLN A 166 -10.19 -29.19 -1.15
C GLN A 166 -9.47 -28.05 -1.89
N ILE A 167 -8.22 -28.31 -2.29
CA ILE A 167 -7.49 -27.43 -3.20
C ILE A 167 -8.11 -27.55 -4.58
N VAL A 168 -8.49 -26.41 -5.16
CA VAL A 168 -9.12 -26.29 -6.50
C VAL A 168 -8.23 -25.57 -7.50
N THR A 169 -7.01 -25.21 -7.12
CA THR A 169 -6.04 -24.57 -8.01
C THR A 169 -5.74 -25.45 -9.22
N GLU A 170 -5.98 -24.92 -10.41
CA GLU A 170 -5.70 -25.61 -11.67
C GLU A 170 -4.22 -25.56 -12.04
N VAL A 171 -3.67 -26.65 -12.60
CA VAL A 171 -2.36 -26.66 -13.24
C VAL A 171 -2.57 -26.84 -14.74
N THR A 172 -2.52 -25.72 -15.47
CA THR A 172 -2.91 -25.66 -16.88
C THR A 172 -1.70 -25.34 -17.76
N PRO A 173 -1.53 -25.99 -18.92
CA PRO A 173 -0.48 -25.62 -19.87
C PRO A 173 -0.63 -24.14 -20.28
N PHE A 174 0.48 -23.41 -20.25
CA PHE A 174 0.53 -22.04 -20.75
C PHE A 174 0.32 -21.99 -22.26
N THR A 175 -0.55 -21.11 -22.72
CA THR A 175 -0.81 -20.88 -24.15
C THR A 175 -0.40 -19.47 -24.58
N ALA A 176 -0.89 -18.46 -23.88
CA ALA A 176 -0.60 -17.05 -24.14
C ALA A 176 -0.82 -16.23 -22.87
N PHE A 177 -0.14 -15.09 -22.81
CA PHE A 177 -0.36 -14.04 -21.83
C PHE A 177 -0.62 -12.73 -22.57
N TRP A 178 -1.65 -12.03 -22.17
CA TRP A 178 -2.05 -10.74 -22.71
C TRP A 178 -1.88 -9.71 -21.59
N PRO A 179 -0.92 -8.77 -21.68
CA PRO A 179 -0.78 -7.71 -20.69
C PRO A 179 -2.09 -6.93 -20.57
N ALA A 180 -2.48 -6.62 -19.35
CA ALA A 180 -3.60 -5.71 -19.09
C ALA A 180 -3.18 -4.27 -19.43
N GLU A 181 -4.17 -3.41 -19.54
CA GLU A 181 -4.02 -2.00 -19.87
C GLU A 181 -3.11 -1.28 -18.85
N ASP A 182 -2.43 -0.22 -19.30
CA ASP A 182 -1.40 0.50 -18.51
C ASP A 182 -1.92 0.98 -17.15
N TYR A 183 -3.21 1.36 -17.06
CA TYR A 183 -3.81 1.81 -15.81
C TYR A 183 -3.98 0.70 -14.76
N HIS A 184 -3.83 -0.56 -15.12
CA HIS A 184 -3.82 -1.68 -14.19
C HIS A 184 -2.43 -2.03 -13.67
N GLN A 185 -1.37 -1.60 -14.36
CA GLN A 185 -0.01 -1.91 -13.97
C GLN A 185 0.39 -1.11 -12.71
N HIS A 186 1.03 -1.80 -11.76
CA HIS A 186 1.45 -1.21 -10.48
C HIS A 186 0.29 -0.55 -9.71
N PHE A 187 -0.95 -1.04 -9.91
CA PHE A 187 -2.15 -0.37 -9.38
C PHE A 187 -2.12 -0.24 -7.86
N LEU A 188 -1.70 -1.29 -7.14
CA LEU A 188 -1.55 -1.26 -5.68
C LEU A 188 -0.60 -0.14 -5.23
N VAL A 189 0.52 0.00 -5.95
CA VAL A 189 1.58 0.97 -5.65
C VAL A 189 1.13 2.39 -5.98
N ASN A 190 0.43 2.54 -7.11
CA ASN A 190 -0.04 3.85 -7.58
C ASN A 190 -1.31 4.33 -6.85
N ASN A 191 -2.06 3.43 -6.22
CA ASN A 191 -3.35 3.72 -5.57
C ASN A 191 -3.44 3.14 -4.14
N PRO A 192 -2.49 3.44 -3.22
CA PRO A 192 -2.39 2.77 -1.92
C PRO A 192 -3.59 3.06 -1.00
N THR A 193 -4.34 4.14 -1.26
CA THR A 193 -5.54 4.54 -0.49
C THR A 193 -6.86 4.11 -1.13
N TYR A 194 -6.80 3.47 -2.30
CA TYR A 194 -8.01 2.98 -2.96
C TYR A 194 -8.73 1.95 -2.07
N PRO A 195 -10.05 2.10 -1.81
CA PRO A 195 -10.75 1.29 -0.79
C PRO A 195 -10.58 -0.21 -0.94
N TYR A 196 -10.55 -0.71 -2.18
CA TYR A 196 -10.31 -2.13 -2.46
C TYR A 196 -8.89 -2.55 -2.05
N ILE A 197 -7.87 -1.76 -2.41
CA ILE A 197 -6.46 -2.00 -2.06
C ILE A 197 -6.31 -2.06 -0.54
N VAL A 198 -6.87 -1.08 0.17
CA VAL A 198 -6.81 -1.02 1.64
C VAL A 198 -7.46 -2.25 2.29
N ALA A 199 -8.63 -2.66 1.78
CA ALA A 199 -9.40 -3.75 2.37
C ALA A 199 -8.84 -5.15 2.05
N TRP A 200 -8.30 -5.37 0.82
CA TRP A 200 -8.03 -6.71 0.31
C TRP A 200 -6.57 -6.97 -0.07
N ASP A 201 -5.82 -5.96 -0.55
CA ASP A 201 -4.48 -6.19 -1.07
C ASP A 201 -3.39 -5.81 -0.08
N LEU A 202 -3.52 -4.71 0.66
CA LEU A 202 -2.56 -4.39 1.73
C LEU A 202 -2.47 -5.48 2.82
N PRO A 203 -3.54 -6.19 3.21
CA PRO A 203 -3.42 -7.36 4.07
C PRO A 203 -2.52 -8.46 3.51
N LYS A 204 -2.50 -8.69 2.17
CA LYS A 204 -1.60 -9.65 1.51
C LYS A 204 -0.15 -9.23 1.65
N ILE A 205 0.13 -7.92 1.50
CA ILE A 205 1.47 -7.35 1.66
C ILE A 205 1.97 -7.53 3.10
N ARG A 206 1.14 -7.17 4.10
CA ARG A 206 1.48 -7.37 5.52
C ARG A 206 1.73 -8.84 5.85
N ALA A 207 0.93 -9.74 5.27
CA ALA A 207 1.11 -11.18 5.42
C ALA A 207 2.42 -11.66 4.78
N LEU A 208 2.79 -11.14 3.61
CA LEU A 208 4.06 -11.42 2.95
C LEU A 208 5.25 -11.01 3.84
N GLU A 209 5.25 -9.80 4.34
CA GLU A 209 6.32 -9.26 5.19
C GLU A 209 6.46 -10.05 6.50
N ALA A 210 5.35 -10.43 7.11
CA ALA A 210 5.34 -11.23 8.34
C ALA A 210 5.78 -12.68 8.11
N ALA A 211 5.33 -13.33 7.01
CA ALA A 211 5.61 -14.73 6.73
C ALA A 211 6.99 -14.97 6.10
N PHE A 212 7.47 -14.03 5.31
CA PHE A 212 8.67 -14.18 4.47
C PHE A 212 9.65 -12.99 4.56
N PRO A 213 10.01 -12.49 5.74
CA PRO A 213 10.84 -11.28 5.89
C PRO A 213 12.20 -11.38 5.19
N SER A 214 12.76 -12.59 5.05
CA SER A 214 14.03 -12.82 4.36
C SER A 214 13.92 -12.76 2.83
N LEU A 215 12.73 -13.00 2.27
CA LEU A 215 12.46 -12.99 0.84
C LEU A 215 12.02 -11.61 0.34
N VAL A 216 11.49 -10.77 1.21
CA VAL A 216 11.06 -9.44 0.83
C VAL A 216 12.28 -8.57 0.56
N VAL A 217 12.24 -7.83 -0.53
CA VAL A 217 13.21 -6.75 -0.75
C VAL A 217 13.02 -5.80 0.44
N PRO A 218 14.08 -5.49 1.21
CA PRO A 218 13.96 -4.51 2.28
C PRO A 218 13.25 -3.27 1.74
N ALA A 219 12.42 -2.67 2.55
CA ALA A 219 11.48 -1.59 2.22
C ALA A 219 12.09 -0.31 1.63
N SER A 220 13.30 -0.38 1.05
CA SER A 220 13.90 0.67 0.23
C SER A 220 13.26 0.81 -1.17
N ARG A 221 12.23 0.00 -1.52
CA ARG A 221 11.35 0.34 -2.65
C ARG A 221 10.30 1.29 -2.15
N ALA A 222 10.67 2.53 -2.17
CA ALA A 222 9.72 3.60 -2.18
C ALA A 222 8.66 3.31 -3.27
N LEU A 223 7.41 3.32 -2.86
CA LEU A 223 6.28 3.16 -3.79
C LEU A 223 6.25 4.38 -4.72
N THR A 224 5.91 4.18 -5.98
CA THR A 224 5.65 5.32 -6.87
C THR A 224 4.15 5.59 -6.87
N TRP A 225 3.74 6.73 -6.34
CA TRP A 225 2.35 7.19 -6.33
C TRP A 225 2.28 8.55 -7.03
N HIS A 226 1.49 8.64 -8.11
CA HIS A 226 1.46 9.84 -8.98
C HIS A 226 2.86 10.34 -9.41
N GLY A 227 3.80 9.43 -9.67
CA GLY A 227 5.18 9.77 -9.99
C GLY A 227 6.04 10.23 -8.80
N LEU A 228 5.47 10.21 -7.59
CA LEU A 228 6.16 10.54 -6.34
C LEU A 228 6.64 9.29 -5.62
N THR A 229 7.78 9.44 -4.95
CA THR A 229 8.34 8.39 -4.09
C THR A 229 7.64 8.39 -2.74
N VAL A 230 6.97 7.30 -2.36
CA VAL A 230 6.31 7.12 -1.06
C VAL A 230 6.97 5.98 -0.30
N HIS A 231 7.40 6.24 0.93
CA HIS A 231 8.09 5.28 1.78
C HIS A 231 7.10 4.45 2.63
N PRO A 232 7.33 3.14 2.81
CA PRO A 232 6.52 2.31 3.73
C PRO A 232 6.59 2.80 5.18
N VAL A 233 5.57 2.44 5.97
CA VAL A 233 5.46 2.79 7.41
C VAL A 233 6.68 2.34 8.22
N ASP A 234 7.19 1.16 7.94
CA ASP A 234 8.27 0.48 8.67
C ASP A 234 9.67 0.76 8.14
N GLU A 235 9.80 1.58 7.08
CA GLU A 235 11.10 1.98 6.58
C GLU A 235 11.79 2.94 7.56
N SER A 236 12.96 2.53 8.04
CA SER A 236 13.80 3.38 8.89
C SER A 236 14.53 4.41 8.04
N LEU A 237 13.97 5.60 7.93
CA LEU A 237 14.61 6.73 7.25
C LEU A 237 15.58 7.46 8.17
N VAL A 238 16.69 7.89 7.60
CA VAL A 238 17.70 8.69 8.31
C VAL A 238 17.56 10.15 7.91
N PHE A 239 17.21 10.97 8.87
CA PHE A 239 17.06 12.42 8.66
C PHE A 239 18.32 13.17 9.10
N PRO A 240 18.71 14.28 8.40
CA PRO A 240 19.89 15.07 8.76
C PRO A 240 19.81 15.72 10.15
N VAL A 241 18.60 16.11 10.56
CA VAL A 241 18.36 16.80 11.83
C VAL A 241 17.77 15.81 12.85
N VAL A 242 18.57 15.40 13.82
CA VAL A 242 18.17 14.54 14.91
C VAL A 242 18.36 15.28 16.22
N LEU A 243 17.28 15.56 16.93
CA LEU A 243 17.28 16.17 18.25
C LEU A 243 16.63 15.23 19.28
N SER A 244 17.00 15.37 20.55
CA SER A 244 16.28 14.70 21.62
C SER A 244 14.86 15.24 21.76
N ASP A 245 13.97 14.45 22.36
CA ASP A 245 12.59 14.88 22.61
C ASP A 245 12.52 16.18 23.45
N SER A 246 13.38 16.31 24.46
CA SER A 246 13.49 17.55 25.25
C SER A 246 13.91 18.75 24.40
N ALA A 247 14.86 18.57 23.48
CA ALA A 247 15.30 19.66 22.61
C ALA A 247 14.21 20.06 21.59
N TRP A 248 13.39 19.10 21.14
CA TRP A 248 12.21 19.43 20.35
C TRP A 248 11.16 20.20 21.14
N LYS A 249 10.89 19.85 22.40
CA LYS A 249 9.98 20.58 23.31
C LYS A 249 10.43 22.00 23.57
N ASP A 250 11.75 22.20 23.74
CA ASP A 250 12.32 23.54 23.97
C ASP A 250 12.22 24.41 22.70
N ARG A 251 12.27 23.79 21.51
CA ARG A 251 12.21 24.49 20.24
C ARG A 251 10.79 24.75 19.74
N LEU A 252 9.89 23.77 19.90
CA LEU A 252 8.53 23.79 19.39
C LEU A 252 7.56 24.13 20.52
N HIS A 253 6.81 25.23 20.37
CA HIS A 253 5.94 25.70 21.42
C HIS A 253 4.47 25.31 21.18
N GLY A 254 3.78 24.97 22.26
CA GLY A 254 2.34 24.67 22.23
C GLY A 254 1.99 23.51 21.30
N PHE A 255 0.92 23.66 20.55
CA PHE A 255 0.36 22.60 19.70
C PHE A 255 1.27 22.22 18.52
N ALA A 256 2.23 23.06 18.13
CA ALA A 256 3.20 22.72 17.09
C ALA A 256 4.06 21.50 17.43
N TYR A 257 4.41 21.32 18.71
CA TYR A 257 5.13 20.12 19.15
C TYR A 257 4.28 18.85 18.96
N ASP A 258 3.00 18.88 19.32
CA ASP A 258 2.11 17.74 19.18
C ASP A 258 1.89 17.39 17.69
N VAL A 259 1.73 18.38 16.83
CA VAL A 259 1.60 18.19 15.39
C VAL A 259 2.89 17.58 14.82
N LEU A 260 4.02 18.25 14.99
CA LEU A 260 5.28 17.91 14.32
C LEU A 260 5.93 16.62 14.85
N ARG A 261 5.69 16.24 16.12
CA ARG A 261 6.37 15.10 16.76
C ARG A 261 5.44 13.96 17.18
N HIS A 262 4.13 14.20 17.26
CA HIS A 262 3.14 13.21 17.67
C HIS A 262 2.00 13.04 16.66
N GLN A 263 2.16 13.57 15.42
CA GLN A 263 1.20 13.41 14.31
C GLN A 263 -0.22 13.91 14.67
N ALA A 264 -0.32 14.91 15.58
CA ALA A 264 -1.60 15.54 15.85
C ALA A 264 -2.08 16.34 14.65
N THR A 265 -3.39 16.52 14.55
CA THR A 265 -4.04 17.31 13.48
C THR A 265 -4.81 18.45 14.13
N GLU A 266 -4.62 19.69 13.66
CA GLU A 266 -5.42 20.83 14.10
C GLU A 266 -6.90 20.70 13.65
N ALA A 267 -7.82 21.30 14.39
CA ALA A 267 -9.23 21.28 13.99
C ALA A 267 -9.44 22.06 12.68
N PRO A 268 -10.36 21.61 11.80
CA PRO A 268 -10.60 22.28 10.53
C PRO A 268 -11.06 23.73 10.75
N GLY A 269 -10.50 24.65 9.97
CA GLY A 269 -10.83 26.09 10.03
C GLY A 269 -10.15 26.88 11.15
N THR A 270 -9.33 26.24 12.00
CA THR A 270 -8.68 26.92 13.13
C THR A 270 -7.25 27.39 12.84
N GLY A 271 -6.63 26.88 11.78
CA GLY A 271 -5.25 27.16 11.45
C GLY A 271 -5.01 28.61 11.02
N VAL A 272 -4.03 29.27 11.65
CA VAL A 272 -3.74 30.70 11.41
C VAL A 272 -3.27 31.03 10.00
N LEU A 273 -2.73 30.02 9.26
CA LEU A 273 -2.27 30.18 7.89
C LEU A 273 -3.31 29.75 6.85
N LEU A 274 -4.50 29.34 7.27
CA LEU A 274 -5.58 28.97 6.35
C LEU A 274 -5.86 30.12 5.36
N ASN A 275 -6.06 31.32 5.87
CA ASN A 275 -6.38 32.52 5.10
C ASN A 275 -5.14 33.37 4.77
N GLU A 276 -3.95 32.80 4.74
CA GLU A 276 -2.73 33.52 4.31
C GLU A 276 -2.66 33.58 2.79
N HIS A 277 -2.75 34.78 2.20
CA HIS A 277 -2.80 35.03 0.74
C HIS A 277 -1.66 35.91 0.24
N ARG A 278 -0.81 36.41 1.14
CA ARG A 278 0.34 37.22 0.72
C ARG A 278 1.34 36.37 -0.05
N GLN A 279 2.09 37.02 -0.95
CA GLN A 279 3.18 36.36 -1.66
C GLN A 279 4.31 36.05 -0.67
N GLY A 280 4.81 34.82 -0.71
CA GLY A 280 5.85 34.38 0.21
C GLY A 280 6.10 32.88 0.19
N THR A 281 6.86 32.43 1.18
CA THR A 281 7.27 31.05 1.34
C THR A 281 6.77 30.49 2.69
N PHE A 282 6.29 29.27 2.66
CA PHE A 282 5.94 28.50 3.84
C PHE A 282 7.11 27.58 4.20
N TYR A 283 7.63 27.74 5.41
CA TYR A 283 8.78 27.02 5.94
C TYR A 283 8.35 26.00 6.99
N SER A 284 9.15 24.97 7.19
CA SER A 284 8.97 24.04 8.30
C SER A 284 9.13 24.76 9.65
N ALA A 285 8.15 24.66 10.53
CA ALA A 285 8.28 25.18 11.89
C ALA A 285 9.32 24.39 12.72
N ALA A 286 9.61 23.14 12.33
CA ALA A 286 10.64 22.32 12.97
C ALA A 286 12.06 22.79 12.58
N THR A 287 12.32 22.95 11.29
CA THR A 287 13.70 23.08 10.77
C THR A 287 14.01 24.42 10.12
N GLY A 288 13.00 25.18 9.72
CA GLY A 288 13.17 26.41 8.95
C GLY A 288 13.44 26.17 7.45
N GLN A 289 13.38 24.92 6.97
CA GLN A 289 13.55 24.67 5.53
C GLN A 289 12.32 25.16 4.73
N PRO A 290 12.51 25.67 3.50
CA PRO A 290 11.40 26.07 2.64
C PRO A 290 10.63 24.82 2.16
N LEU A 291 9.30 24.86 2.25
CA LEU A 291 8.43 23.73 1.89
C LEU A 291 7.48 24.04 0.73
N PHE A 292 6.79 25.17 0.78
CA PHE A 292 5.76 25.54 -0.20
C PHE A 292 5.82 27.01 -0.55
N ARG A 293 5.25 27.36 -1.72
CA ARG A 293 5.10 28.75 -2.18
C ARG A 293 3.64 29.17 -2.17
N SER A 294 3.39 30.47 -1.99
CA SER A 294 2.04 31.03 -2.03
C SER A 294 1.36 30.85 -3.40
N GLU A 295 2.13 30.81 -4.48
CA GLU A 295 1.61 30.60 -5.84
C GLU A 295 1.04 29.17 -6.04
N ASP A 296 1.46 28.20 -5.23
CA ASP A 296 0.97 26.84 -5.26
C ASP A 296 -0.16 26.60 -4.25
N LYS A 297 -0.49 27.60 -3.39
CA LYS A 297 -1.58 27.53 -2.42
C LYS A 297 -2.93 27.78 -3.09
N PHE A 298 -3.93 27.00 -2.70
CA PHE A 298 -5.30 27.16 -3.19
C PHE A 298 -6.35 26.92 -2.11
N GLU A 299 -7.57 27.40 -2.35
CA GLU A 299 -8.71 27.23 -1.45
C GLU A 299 -9.38 25.87 -1.71
N SER A 300 -9.09 24.89 -0.86
CA SER A 300 -9.63 23.52 -0.97
C SER A 300 -11.01 23.35 -0.33
N GLY A 301 -11.40 24.28 0.57
CA GLY A 301 -12.63 24.17 1.35
C GLY A 301 -12.56 23.10 2.47
N THR A 302 -11.42 22.43 2.68
CA THR A 302 -11.27 21.36 3.68
C THR A 302 -11.01 21.90 5.09
N GLY A 303 -10.61 23.15 5.24
CA GLY A 303 -10.33 23.78 6.53
C GLY A 303 -8.84 23.79 6.91
N TRP A 304 -7.94 23.39 6.02
CA TRP A 304 -6.50 23.44 6.19
C TRP A 304 -5.81 24.10 5.01
N PRO A 305 -4.64 24.76 5.21
CA PRO A 305 -3.80 25.25 4.12
C PRO A 305 -3.50 24.14 3.12
N SER A 306 -3.80 24.37 1.86
CA SER A 306 -3.68 23.36 0.79
C SER A 306 -2.81 23.87 -0.35
N PHE A 307 -1.91 23.01 -0.85
CA PHE A 307 -0.96 23.34 -1.91
C PHE A 307 -1.01 22.28 -3.01
N THR A 308 -0.71 22.70 -4.25
CA THR A 308 -0.66 21.78 -5.41
C THR A 308 0.63 20.98 -5.49
N ARG A 309 1.73 21.50 -4.92
CA ARG A 309 3.06 20.88 -4.92
C ARG A 309 3.96 21.51 -3.86
N PRO A 310 5.02 20.81 -3.40
CA PRO A 310 6.10 21.43 -2.64
C PRO A 310 6.99 22.31 -3.54
N ILE A 311 7.77 23.19 -2.93
CA ILE A 311 8.74 24.07 -3.63
C ILE A 311 9.80 23.27 -4.40
N ASP A 312 10.20 22.11 -3.87
CA ASP A 312 11.05 21.08 -4.46
C ASP A 312 10.51 19.73 -3.99
N PRO A 313 10.36 18.72 -4.87
CA PRO A 313 9.95 17.38 -4.44
C PRO A 313 10.81 16.79 -3.32
N ARG A 314 12.09 17.17 -3.22
CA ARG A 314 13.01 16.74 -2.17
C ARG A 314 12.83 17.47 -0.84
N ALA A 315 12.02 18.55 -0.79
CA ALA A 315 11.75 19.27 0.47
C ALA A 315 10.88 18.46 1.44
N VAL A 316 10.17 17.48 0.93
CA VAL A 316 9.29 16.61 1.72
C VAL A 316 9.63 15.13 1.53
N VAL A 317 9.31 14.34 2.52
CA VAL A 317 9.28 12.88 2.43
C VAL A 317 7.82 12.46 2.52
N LEU A 318 7.42 11.53 1.65
CA LEU A 318 6.09 10.96 1.68
C LEU A 318 6.17 9.55 2.29
N ARG A 319 5.27 9.27 3.23
CA ARG A 319 5.21 7.98 3.92
C ARG A 319 3.78 7.45 3.97
N ILE A 320 3.61 6.13 3.92
CA ILE A 320 2.31 5.52 4.19
C ILE A 320 1.97 5.72 5.68
N ASP A 321 0.81 6.27 5.95
CA ASP A 321 0.22 6.37 7.29
C ASP A 321 -1.00 5.45 7.36
N SER A 322 -0.85 4.32 8.07
CA SER A 322 -1.92 3.33 8.31
C SER A 322 -2.63 3.54 9.65
N SER A 323 -2.49 4.69 10.27
CA SER A 323 -3.18 5.02 11.51
C SER A 323 -4.69 5.19 11.30
N LEU A 324 -5.48 5.09 12.36
CA LEU A 324 -6.93 5.29 12.36
C LEU A 324 -7.71 4.36 11.41
N GLY A 325 -7.12 3.24 10.97
CA GLY A 325 -7.79 2.26 10.10
C GLY A 325 -7.95 2.71 8.64
N MET A 326 -7.24 3.76 8.23
CA MET A 326 -7.16 4.26 6.85
C MET A 326 -5.71 4.37 6.45
N ASP A 327 -5.37 3.98 5.23
CA ASP A 327 -4.06 4.28 4.66
C ASP A 327 -4.13 5.64 3.96
N ARG A 328 -3.23 6.52 4.35
CA ARG A 328 -3.07 7.87 3.79
C ARG A 328 -1.60 8.06 3.42
N VAL A 329 -1.30 9.08 2.64
CA VAL A 329 0.08 9.47 2.37
C VAL A 329 0.43 10.67 3.25
N GLU A 330 1.21 10.40 4.29
CA GLU A 330 1.75 11.41 5.20
C GLU A 330 2.83 12.21 4.50
N VAL A 331 2.89 13.51 4.81
CA VAL A 331 3.92 14.42 4.36
C VAL A 331 4.78 14.80 5.55
N GLU A 332 6.07 14.48 5.48
CA GLU A 332 7.07 14.80 6.50
C GLU A 332 8.08 15.82 5.97
N ASP A 333 8.64 16.61 6.85
CA ASP A 333 9.81 17.47 6.61
C ASP A 333 11.04 16.60 6.28
N SER A 334 11.62 16.72 5.10
CA SER A 334 12.75 15.89 4.67
C SER A 334 14.01 16.04 5.51
N SER A 335 14.13 17.13 6.28
CA SER A 335 15.30 17.37 7.15
C SER A 335 15.18 16.66 8.49
N SER A 336 13.96 16.45 9.04
CA SER A 336 13.79 16.00 10.42
C SER A 336 12.77 14.87 10.62
N GLY A 337 12.04 14.47 9.55
CA GLY A 337 10.92 13.53 9.66
C GLY A 337 9.77 14.08 10.51
N SER A 338 9.64 15.41 10.59
CA SER A 338 8.54 16.01 11.34
C SER A 338 7.26 15.99 10.52
N HIS A 339 6.16 15.57 11.14
CA HIS A 339 4.84 15.51 10.50
C HIS A 339 4.36 16.90 10.07
N LEU A 340 3.97 17.05 8.80
CA LEU A 340 3.43 18.29 8.26
C LEU A 340 1.91 18.21 8.01
N GLY A 341 1.46 17.08 7.52
CA GLY A 341 0.09 16.83 7.10
C GLY A 341 0.01 15.61 6.19
N HIS A 342 -0.91 15.62 5.23
CA HIS A 342 -1.12 14.53 4.28
C HIS A 342 -1.30 15.06 2.86
N VAL A 343 -1.01 14.22 1.87
CA VAL A 343 -1.30 14.51 0.46
C VAL A 343 -2.39 13.59 -0.05
N PHE A 344 -3.28 14.14 -0.87
CA PHE A 344 -4.45 13.51 -1.48
C PHE A 344 -4.44 13.72 -2.99
N ASP A 345 -5.19 12.91 -3.73
CA ASP A 345 -5.33 12.92 -5.19
C ASP A 345 -6.61 13.64 -5.67
N ASP A 346 -7.14 14.51 -4.83
CA ASP A 346 -8.33 15.35 -5.09
C ASP A 346 -8.00 16.82 -5.32
N GLY A 347 -6.75 17.12 -5.70
CA GLY A 347 -6.28 18.48 -5.99
C GLY A 347 -6.61 18.97 -7.39
N PRO A 348 -6.38 20.26 -7.66
CA PRO A 348 -6.59 20.83 -9.00
C PRO A 348 -5.47 20.43 -9.98
N ALA A 349 -5.78 20.58 -11.29
CA ALA A 349 -4.75 20.50 -12.32
C ALA A 349 -3.64 21.57 -12.07
N PRO A 350 -2.37 21.33 -12.49
CA PRO A 350 -1.92 20.22 -13.36
C PRO A 350 -1.55 18.94 -12.61
N THR A 351 -1.33 18.98 -11.29
CA THR A 351 -0.81 17.81 -10.54
C THR A 351 -1.90 16.82 -10.12
N GLY A 352 -3.15 17.28 -9.95
CA GLY A 352 -4.22 16.49 -9.36
C GLY A 352 -4.02 16.25 -7.85
N LEU A 353 -2.95 16.79 -7.25
CA LEU A 353 -2.60 16.57 -5.86
C LEU A 353 -2.98 17.75 -4.95
N ARG A 354 -3.36 17.42 -3.72
CA ARG A 354 -3.63 18.37 -2.66
C ARG A 354 -2.79 18.03 -1.42
N TYR A 355 -1.75 18.82 -1.20
CA TYR A 355 -0.94 18.80 0.02
C TYR A 355 -1.68 19.57 1.11
N CYS A 356 -2.33 18.87 2.02
CA CYS A 356 -3.17 19.39 3.10
C CYS A 356 -2.34 19.48 4.39
N MET A 357 -1.88 20.67 4.75
CA MET A 357 -0.90 20.88 5.80
C MET A 357 -1.52 21.49 7.05
N ASN A 358 -1.00 21.13 8.24
CA ASN A 358 -1.34 21.81 9.47
C ASN A 358 -0.69 23.23 9.47
N SER A 359 -1.44 24.26 9.80
CA SER A 359 -0.85 25.60 10.02
C SER A 359 0.22 25.60 11.11
N ALA A 360 0.01 24.80 12.15
CA ALA A 360 0.95 24.64 13.26
C ALA A 360 2.30 24.03 12.85
N SER A 361 2.36 23.33 11.72
CA SER A 361 3.61 22.77 11.17
C SER A 361 4.41 23.75 10.31
N LEU A 362 3.84 24.92 10.01
CA LEU A 362 4.38 25.89 9.04
C LEU A 362 4.69 27.24 9.68
N LEU A 363 5.68 27.93 9.10
CA LEU A 363 5.97 29.34 9.31
C LEU A 363 5.84 30.05 7.97
N PHE A 364 5.06 31.13 7.89
CA PHE A 364 4.94 31.93 6.69
C PHE A 364 5.89 33.12 6.75
N VAL A 365 6.64 33.36 5.67
CA VAL A 365 7.47 34.55 5.48
C VAL A 365 7.13 35.20 4.14
N ALA A 366 6.73 36.48 4.19
CA ALA A 366 6.42 37.24 2.99
C ALA A 366 7.69 37.50 2.17
N ASP A 367 7.54 37.59 0.86
CA ASP A 367 8.66 37.89 -0.05
C ASP A 367 9.35 39.21 0.34
N GLY A 368 10.66 39.19 0.39
CA GLY A 368 11.51 40.33 0.81
C GLY A 368 11.76 40.39 2.33
N ALA A 369 11.12 39.57 3.15
CA ALA A 369 11.43 39.46 4.56
C ALA A 369 12.54 38.40 4.81
N GLU A 370 13.17 38.46 5.97
CA GLU A 370 14.22 37.51 6.35
C GLU A 370 13.64 36.11 6.61
N ALA A 371 14.22 35.09 5.97
CA ALA A 371 13.84 33.68 6.17
C ALA A 371 14.15 33.20 7.60
N PRO A 372 13.40 32.24 8.16
CA PRO A 372 13.70 31.68 9.47
C PRO A 372 15.07 30.99 9.44
N PRO A 373 15.82 30.97 10.56
CA PRO A 373 17.11 30.31 10.63
C PRO A 373 16.94 28.80 10.44
N LEU A 374 17.75 28.23 9.56
CA LEU A 374 17.83 26.78 9.40
C LEU A 374 18.44 26.10 10.64
N VAL A 375 17.94 24.94 11.00
CA VAL A 375 18.57 24.11 12.05
C VAL A 375 19.94 23.63 11.56
N LYS A 376 20.91 23.57 12.46
CA LYS A 376 22.24 23.00 12.17
C LYS A 376 22.09 21.63 11.49
N ASN A 377 22.87 21.43 10.42
CA ASN A 377 22.92 20.24 9.59
C ASN A 377 21.82 20.12 8.51
N TYR A 378 21.02 21.15 8.25
CA TYR A 378 20.24 21.18 7.02
C TYR A 378 21.18 21.03 5.81
N ARG A 379 20.86 20.06 4.95
CA ARG A 379 21.51 19.87 3.65
C ARG A 379 20.41 19.95 2.59
N PRO A 380 20.50 20.97 1.70
CA PRO A 380 19.52 21.13 0.62
C PRO A 380 19.55 19.96 -0.36
#